data_c38b1fa9aa271a3a07680b7f01cf5c92
#
_entry.id   c38b1fa9aa271a3a07680b7f01cf5c92
#
_cell.length_a   1.000
_cell.length_b   1.000
_cell.length_c   1.000
_cell.angle_alpha   90.00
_cell.angle_beta   90.00
_cell.angle_gamma   90.00
#
_symmetry.space_group_name_H-M   'P 1'
#
loop_
_entity.id
_entity.type
_entity.pdbx_description
1 polymer ?
#
loop_
_entity_poly.entity_id
_entity_poly.type
_entity_poly.pdbx_seq_one_letter_code
_entity_poly.pdbx_strand_id
1 'polypeptide(L)'
;MAEETQKRKINFKKIALYGLGPLLLVGVGLGLGAYLFMPTQTPVEQVEALIERKLQQAGQLPSEDGLNEEGLLEKKVTKETPTSETFVTSYFTFADNFTTNLLKSKQFLQISVGISTQYDETVIENVEKHQMALRSEVLGVMGTYTVDDIDGKVGRDRLANSMKDAINLKLEDLEGFGGVEGVHFTSYVLQ
;
A
#
# COMPACT_ATOMS: atom_id res chain seq x y z
N MET A 1 -3.54 92.21 9.12
CA MET A 1 -3.11 90.89 9.61
C MET A 1 -3.38 89.90 8.50
N ALA A 2 -2.32 89.53 7.79
CA ALA A 2 -2.44 88.53 6.71
C ALA A 2 -1.81 87.23 7.19
N GLU A 3 -2.62 86.19 7.25
CA GLU A 3 -2.18 84.82 7.58
C GLU A 3 -1.60 84.15 6.35
N GLU A 4 -0.27 83.93 6.34
CA GLU A 4 0.42 83.17 5.30
C GLU A 4 0.10 81.65 5.48
N THR A 5 -0.66 81.11 4.56
CA THR A 5 -0.89 79.69 4.46
C THR A 5 0.31 78.99 3.83
N GLN A 6 1.15 78.40 4.66
CA GLN A 6 2.29 77.54 4.21
C GLN A 6 1.76 76.30 3.46
N LYS A 7 1.95 76.28 2.15
CA LYS A 7 1.75 75.09 1.31
C LYS A 7 2.84 74.04 1.60
N ARG A 8 2.53 73.01 2.35
CA ARG A 8 3.38 71.83 2.54
C ARG A 8 3.66 71.17 1.18
N LYS A 9 4.92 71.23 0.74
CA LYS A 9 5.37 70.47 -0.44
C LYS A 9 5.34 68.97 -0.11
N ILE A 10 4.35 68.28 -0.64
CA ILE A 10 4.21 66.82 -0.54
C ILE A 10 5.28 66.15 -1.34
N ASN A 11 6.21 65.42 -0.71
CA ASN A 11 7.28 64.68 -1.41
C ASN A 11 6.68 63.43 -2.07
N PHE A 12 6.32 63.55 -3.35
CA PHE A 12 5.72 62.54 -4.19
C PHE A 12 6.56 61.23 -4.21
N LYS A 13 7.90 61.36 -4.15
CA LYS A 13 8.82 60.21 -4.09
C LYS A 13 8.67 59.37 -2.84
N LYS A 14 8.36 59.95 -1.68
CA LYS A 14 8.13 59.22 -0.43
C LYS A 14 6.78 58.53 -0.41
N ILE A 15 5.74 59.12 -0.98
CA ILE A 15 4.43 58.54 -1.12
C ILE A 15 4.45 57.36 -2.08
N ALA A 16 5.19 57.47 -3.21
CA ALA A 16 5.37 56.36 -4.14
C ALA A 16 6.14 55.17 -3.52
N LEU A 17 7.17 55.43 -2.72
CA LEU A 17 8.00 54.39 -2.11
C LEU A 17 7.29 53.67 -0.94
N TYR A 18 6.63 54.43 -0.07
CA TYR A 18 6.00 53.85 1.16
C TYR A 18 4.52 53.53 1.00
N GLY A 19 3.82 54.07 0.01
CA GLY A 19 2.41 53.78 -0.26
C GLY A 19 2.20 52.78 -1.38
N LEU A 20 2.82 53.00 -2.55
CA LEU A 20 2.61 52.14 -3.72
C LEU A 20 3.47 50.87 -3.71
N GLY A 21 4.68 50.94 -3.11
CA GLY A 21 5.59 49.80 -3.03
C GLY A 21 5.02 48.59 -2.31
N PRO A 22 4.52 48.72 -1.09
CA PRO A 22 3.91 47.62 -0.37
C PRO A 22 2.65 47.08 -1.03
N LEU A 23 1.84 47.94 -1.66
CA LEU A 23 0.62 47.51 -2.36
C LEU A 23 0.92 46.62 -3.57
N LEU A 24 2.00 46.95 -4.31
CA LEU A 24 2.46 46.16 -5.46
C LEU A 24 2.99 44.78 -5.03
N LEU A 25 3.72 44.70 -3.91
CA LEU A 25 4.22 43.47 -3.35
C LEU A 25 3.07 42.54 -2.90
N VAL A 26 2.03 43.10 -2.27
CA VAL A 26 0.84 42.32 -1.88
C VAL A 26 0.09 41.82 -3.13
N GLY A 27 -0.06 42.63 -4.16
CA GLY A 27 -0.72 42.22 -5.41
C GLY A 27 0.02 41.10 -6.13
N VAL A 28 1.36 41.19 -6.22
CA VAL A 28 2.20 40.12 -6.83
C VAL A 28 2.16 38.85 -5.95
N GLY A 29 2.19 38.97 -4.63
CA GLY A 29 2.14 37.84 -3.71
C GLY A 29 0.80 37.11 -3.79
N LEU A 30 -0.33 37.81 -3.86
CA LEU A 30 -1.65 37.22 -4.03
C LEU A 30 -1.81 36.57 -5.41
N GLY A 31 -1.29 37.18 -6.48
CA GLY A 31 -1.35 36.62 -7.83
C GLY A 31 -0.53 35.34 -7.96
N LEU A 32 0.69 35.32 -7.45
CA LEU A 32 1.55 34.11 -7.40
C LEU A 32 0.98 33.04 -6.47
N GLY A 33 0.43 33.43 -5.32
CA GLY A 33 -0.22 32.51 -4.40
C GLY A 33 -1.44 31.83 -5.03
N ALA A 34 -2.30 32.58 -5.72
CA ALA A 34 -3.46 32.04 -6.42
C ALA A 34 -3.04 31.12 -7.58
N TYR A 35 -1.97 31.43 -8.29
CA TYR A 35 -1.46 30.59 -9.38
C TYR A 35 -0.84 29.28 -8.88
N LEU A 36 -0.13 29.28 -7.75
CA LEU A 36 0.46 28.08 -7.15
C LEU A 36 -0.54 27.22 -6.39
N PHE A 37 -1.63 27.81 -5.91
CA PHE A 37 -2.72 27.12 -5.20
C PHE A 37 -3.98 26.87 -6.05
N MET A 38 -3.93 27.12 -7.36
CA MET A 38 -5.00 26.64 -8.22
C MET A 38 -5.08 25.11 -8.06
N PRO A 39 -6.26 24.57 -7.67
CA PRO A 39 -6.41 23.13 -7.60
C PRO A 39 -6.23 22.59 -9.02
N THR A 40 -5.08 21.96 -9.27
CA THR A 40 -4.91 21.09 -10.44
C THR A 40 -5.94 20.00 -10.30
N GLN A 41 -6.83 19.90 -11.26
CA GLN A 41 -7.83 18.84 -11.35
C GLN A 41 -7.13 17.52 -11.09
N THR A 42 -7.63 16.78 -10.11
CA THR A 42 -7.06 15.50 -9.73
C THR A 42 -7.09 14.58 -10.96
N PRO A 43 -6.14 13.67 -11.11
CA PRO A 43 -6.12 12.72 -12.24
C PRO A 43 -7.42 11.93 -12.38
N VAL A 44 -8.21 11.81 -11.31
CA VAL A 44 -9.51 11.13 -11.27
C VAL A 44 -10.56 11.90 -12.05
N GLU A 45 -10.67 13.24 -11.90
CA GLU A 45 -11.63 14.05 -12.66
C GLU A 45 -11.34 14.06 -14.16
N GLN A 46 -10.06 14.02 -14.55
CA GLN A 46 -9.68 13.93 -15.96
C GLN A 46 -10.02 12.57 -16.58
N VAL A 47 -9.93 11.50 -15.79
CA VAL A 47 -10.29 10.14 -16.21
C VAL A 47 -11.80 10.01 -16.34
N GLU A 48 -12.59 10.56 -15.41
CA GLU A 48 -14.05 10.57 -15.50
C GLU A 48 -14.55 11.36 -16.72
N ALA A 49 -13.99 12.54 -16.96
CA ALA A 49 -14.34 13.35 -18.14
C ALA A 49 -13.98 12.67 -19.48
N LEU A 50 -12.91 11.86 -19.51
CA LEU A 50 -12.53 11.07 -20.69
C LEU A 50 -13.44 9.84 -20.88
N ILE A 51 -13.88 9.23 -19.79
CA ILE A 51 -14.81 8.11 -19.80
C ILE A 51 -16.19 8.58 -20.29
N GLU A 52 -16.70 9.69 -19.76
CA GLU A 52 -17.98 10.28 -20.23
C GLU A 52 -17.94 10.66 -21.71
N ARG A 53 -16.84 11.28 -22.18
CA ARG A 53 -16.68 11.59 -23.61
C ARG A 53 -16.66 10.35 -24.49
N LYS A 54 -15.99 9.28 -24.04
CA LYS A 54 -15.96 8.02 -24.80
C LYS A 54 -17.31 7.30 -24.79
N LEU A 55 -18.05 7.34 -23.69
CA LEU A 55 -19.40 6.78 -23.58
C LEU A 55 -20.39 7.54 -24.46
N GLN A 56 -20.32 8.87 -24.54
CA GLN A 56 -21.12 9.68 -25.45
C GLN A 56 -20.81 9.40 -26.92
N GLN A 57 -19.52 9.21 -27.27
CA GLN A 57 -19.12 8.86 -28.64
C GLN A 57 -19.50 7.42 -29.04
N ALA A 58 -19.62 6.51 -28.07
CA ALA A 58 -20.02 5.13 -28.32
C ALA A 58 -21.54 4.93 -28.36
N GLY A 59 -22.37 5.98 -28.19
CA GLY A 59 -23.84 5.90 -28.25
C GLY A 59 -24.45 5.06 -27.11
N GLN A 60 -23.78 4.93 -25.97
CA GLN A 60 -24.22 4.11 -24.85
C GLN A 60 -24.80 4.91 -23.66
N LEU A 61 -25.06 6.20 -23.83
CA LEU A 61 -25.86 6.95 -22.86
C LEU A 61 -27.34 6.87 -23.23
N PRO A 62 -28.22 6.47 -22.31
CA PRO A 62 -29.65 6.60 -22.49
C PRO A 62 -29.98 8.09 -22.49
N SER A 63 -30.60 8.57 -23.57
CA SER A 63 -31.20 9.92 -23.64
C SER A 63 -32.29 10.01 -22.58
N GLU A 64 -32.21 10.98 -21.68
CA GLU A 64 -33.38 11.43 -20.92
C GLU A 64 -34.38 12.10 -21.90
N ASP A 65 -35.25 11.31 -22.48
CA ASP A 65 -36.55 11.72 -22.94
C ASP A 65 -37.30 10.49 -23.48
N GLY A 66 -38.38 10.13 -22.81
CA GLY A 66 -39.26 9.09 -23.28
C GLY A 66 -40.01 8.34 -22.18
N LEU A 67 -40.85 9.05 -21.43
CA LEU A 67 -41.99 8.43 -20.75
C LEU A 67 -42.90 7.81 -21.81
N ASN A 68 -42.94 6.51 -21.93
CA ASN A 68 -44.07 5.77 -22.47
C ASN A 68 -44.24 4.46 -21.69
N GLU A 69 -45.46 4.30 -21.23
CA GLU A 69 -46.01 3.16 -20.52
C GLU A 69 -45.98 1.90 -21.42
N GLU A 70 -45.88 0.75 -20.75
CA GLU A 70 -46.03 -0.62 -21.25
C GLU A 70 -44.84 -1.21 -22.03
N GLY A 71 -44.00 -1.90 -21.28
CA GLY A 71 -43.02 -2.82 -21.81
C GLY A 71 -42.02 -3.23 -20.74
N LEU A 72 -42.23 -4.37 -20.10
CA LEU A 72 -41.27 -5.06 -19.23
C LEU A 72 -39.93 -5.23 -19.95
N LEU A 73 -39.07 -4.22 -19.92
CA LEU A 73 -37.66 -4.42 -20.17
C LEU A 73 -37.02 -4.73 -18.83
N GLU A 74 -36.59 -5.97 -18.70
CA GLU A 74 -35.72 -6.40 -17.63
C GLU A 74 -34.62 -5.36 -17.47
N LYS A 75 -34.69 -4.58 -16.37
CA LYS A 75 -33.65 -3.68 -15.94
C LYS A 75 -32.41 -4.57 -15.73
N LYS A 76 -31.49 -4.57 -16.69
CA LYS A 76 -30.19 -5.19 -16.51
C LYS A 76 -29.55 -4.51 -15.30
N VAL A 77 -29.72 -5.13 -14.13
CA VAL A 77 -29.00 -4.76 -12.92
C VAL A 77 -27.52 -4.88 -13.27
N THR A 78 -26.84 -3.75 -13.30
CA THR A 78 -25.37 -3.74 -13.41
C THR A 78 -24.88 -4.67 -12.31
N LYS A 79 -24.24 -5.77 -12.70
CA LYS A 79 -23.65 -6.71 -11.76
C LYS A 79 -22.69 -5.87 -10.90
N GLU A 80 -23.03 -5.71 -9.64
CA GLU A 80 -22.15 -5.06 -8.68
C GLU A 80 -20.81 -5.77 -8.81
N THR A 81 -19.76 -5.01 -9.12
CA THR A 81 -18.41 -5.53 -9.12
C THR A 81 -18.20 -6.07 -7.71
N PRO A 82 -17.89 -7.37 -7.53
CA PRO A 82 -17.72 -7.89 -6.19
C PRO A 82 -16.68 -6.99 -5.53
N THR A 83 -17.07 -6.35 -4.45
CA THR A 83 -16.16 -5.65 -3.55
C THR A 83 -15.06 -6.65 -3.29
N SER A 84 -13.81 -6.40 -3.72
CA SER A 84 -12.72 -7.30 -3.46
C SER A 84 -12.69 -7.48 -1.95
N GLU A 85 -13.04 -8.64 -1.48
CA GLU A 85 -12.92 -8.97 -0.07
C GLU A 85 -11.45 -8.79 0.26
N THR A 86 -11.16 -7.74 1.01
CA THR A 86 -9.80 -7.46 1.48
C THR A 86 -9.58 -8.43 2.62
N PHE A 87 -8.95 -9.56 2.34
CA PHE A 87 -8.58 -10.53 3.38
C PHE A 87 -7.58 -9.86 4.34
N VAL A 88 -7.90 -9.91 5.62
CA VAL A 88 -7.00 -9.41 6.66
C VAL A 88 -5.91 -10.46 6.87
N THR A 89 -4.65 -10.05 6.70
CA THR A 89 -3.52 -10.94 6.93
C THR A 89 -3.17 -10.95 8.41
N SER A 90 -3.18 -12.13 9.01
CA SER A 90 -2.73 -12.39 10.38
C SER A 90 -1.29 -12.88 10.38
N TYR A 91 -0.52 -12.51 11.41
CA TYR A 91 0.88 -12.89 11.56
C TYR A 91 1.15 -13.57 12.89
N PHE A 92 2.00 -14.59 12.85
CA PHE A 92 2.57 -15.22 14.04
C PHE A 92 4.09 -15.23 13.95
N THR A 93 4.79 -14.98 15.06
CA THR A 93 6.25 -15.02 15.11
C THR A 93 6.71 -16.01 16.16
N PHE A 94 7.57 -16.94 15.75
CA PHE A 94 8.19 -17.87 16.71
C PHE A 94 9.10 -17.11 17.68
N ALA A 95 8.93 -17.36 18.96
CA ALA A 95 9.67 -16.62 20.00
C ALA A 95 11.18 -16.83 19.94
N ASP A 96 11.63 -18.06 19.64
CA ASP A 96 13.04 -18.40 19.58
C ASP A 96 13.57 -18.48 18.16
N ASN A 97 14.83 -18.12 17.98
CA ASN A 97 15.54 -18.29 16.73
C ASN A 97 15.71 -19.77 16.37
N PHE A 98 15.80 -20.03 15.09
CA PHE A 98 16.17 -21.32 14.53
C PHE A 98 17.66 -21.31 14.20
N THR A 99 18.41 -22.28 14.71
CA THR A 99 19.84 -22.38 14.44
C THR A 99 20.19 -23.80 14.08
N THR A 100 20.82 -24.00 12.94
CA THR A 100 21.30 -25.31 12.48
C THR A 100 22.52 -25.17 11.58
N ASN A 101 23.31 -26.24 11.47
CA ASN A 101 24.39 -26.28 10.51
C ASN A 101 23.84 -26.51 9.10
N LEU A 102 24.46 -25.85 8.14
CA LEU A 102 24.13 -26.07 6.72
C LEU A 102 24.76 -27.35 6.19
N LEU A 103 24.10 -27.94 5.20
CA LEU A 103 24.53 -29.17 4.56
C LEU A 103 25.97 -29.04 4.00
N LYS A 104 26.83 -29.99 4.31
CA LYS A 104 28.26 -30.04 3.89
C LYS A 104 29.08 -28.81 4.26
N SER A 105 28.67 -28.06 5.28
CA SER A 105 29.36 -26.87 5.74
C SER A 105 29.63 -26.91 7.25
N LYS A 106 30.63 -26.17 7.71
CA LYS A 106 30.86 -25.90 9.11
C LYS A 106 30.11 -24.63 9.56
N GLN A 107 29.55 -23.90 8.63
CA GLN A 107 28.77 -22.70 8.89
C GLN A 107 27.40 -23.07 9.42
N PHE A 108 26.88 -22.25 10.29
CA PHE A 108 25.52 -22.38 10.77
C PHE A 108 24.68 -21.16 10.37
N LEU A 109 23.42 -21.44 10.10
CA LEU A 109 22.41 -20.45 9.80
C LEU A 109 21.56 -20.22 11.04
N GLN A 110 21.43 -18.96 11.46
CA GLN A 110 20.51 -18.53 12.50
C GLN A 110 19.48 -17.59 11.90
N ILE A 111 18.20 -17.91 12.07
CA ILE A 111 17.09 -17.12 11.56
C ILE A 111 15.99 -16.94 12.61
N SER A 112 15.30 -15.80 12.54
CA SER A 112 14.01 -15.60 13.19
C SER A 112 12.91 -15.73 12.15
N VAL A 113 11.88 -16.50 12.46
CA VAL A 113 10.81 -16.86 11.51
C VAL A 113 9.48 -16.29 11.99
N GLY A 114 8.80 -15.57 11.10
CA GLY A 114 7.39 -15.24 11.19
C GLY A 114 6.62 -15.94 10.07
N ILE A 115 5.36 -16.18 10.27
CA ILE A 115 4.44 -16.71 9.26
C ILE A 115 3.28 -15.75 9.04
N SER A 116 2.62 -15.85 7.89
CA SER A 116 1.40 -15.11 7.58
C SER A 116 0.32 -16.03 7.02
N THR A 117 -0.94 -15.69 7.31
CA THR A 117 -2.12 -16.34 6.77
C THR A 117 -3.22 -15.32 6.52
N GLN A 118 -4.07 -15.55 5.52
CA GLN A 118 -5.32 -14.82 5.27
C GLN A 118 -6.55 -15.65 5.63
N TYR A 119 -6.34 -16.85 6.17
CA TYR A 119 -7.39 -17.66 6.72
C TYR A 119 -7.80 -17.17 8.12
N ASP A 120 -8.75 -17.86 8.73
CA ASP A 120 -9.21 -17.53 10.05
C ASP A 120 -8.14 -17.72 11.15
N GLU A 121 -8.46 -17.27 12.35
CA GLU A 121 -7.56 -17.31 13.50
C GLU A 121 -7.17 -18.74 13.91
N THR A 122 -7.96 -19.73 13.53
CA THR A 122 -7.71 -21.16 13.80
C THR A 122 -6.35 -21.63 13.27
N VAL A 123 -5.89 -21.08 12.13
CA VAL A 123 -4.56 -21.41 11.59
C VAL A 123 -3.46 -20.95 12.54
N ILE A 124 -3.57 -19.75 13.11
CA ILE A 124 -2.59 -19.24 14.08
C ILE A 124 -2.62 -20.06 15.36
N GLU A 125 -3.79 -20.40 15.89
CA GLU A 125 -3.96 -21.25 17.06
C GLU A 125 -3.33 -22.64 16.84
N ASN A 126 -3.51 -23.25 15.67
CA ASN A 126 -2.90 -24.52 15.31
C ASN A 126 -1.38 -24.44 15.24
N VAL A 127 -0.85 -23.35 14.68
CA VAL A 127 0.60 -23.11 14.68
C VAL A 127 1.14 -22.98 16.10
N GLU A 128 0.46 -22.24 16.96
CA GLU A 128 0.82 -22.10 18.38
C GLU A 128 0.81 -23.44 19.12
N LYS A 129 -0.23 -24.21 18.94
CA LYS A 129 -0.42 -25.53 19.55
C LYS A 129 0.68 -26.52 19.16
N HIS A 130 1.12 -26.47 17.90
CA HIS A 130 2.06 -27.42 17.32
C HIS A 130 3.49 -26.89 17.14
N GLN A 131 3.85 -25.78 17.81
CA GLN A 131 5.16 -25.12 17.66
C GLN A 131 6.34 -26.08 17.72
N MET A 132 6.33 -27.08 18.64
CA MET A 132 7.43 -28.02 18.79
C MET A 132 7.62 -28.89 17.54
N ALA A 133 6.54 -29.40 16.97
CA ALA A 133 6.57 -30.21 15.76
C ALA A 133 7.00 -29.36 14.55
N LEU A 134 6.45 -28.17 14.41
CA LEU A 134 6.77 -27.25 13.32
C LEU A 134 8.22 -26.80 13.39
N ARG A 135 8.76 -26.54 14.58
CA ARG A 135 10.19 -26.21 14.75
C ARG A 135 11.08 -27.35 14.27
N SER A 136 10.71 -28.60 14.53
CA SER A 136 11.48 -29.77 14.05
C SER A 136 11.52 -29.83 12.54
N GLU A 137 10.36 -29.63 11.88
CA GLU A 137 10.29 -29.62 10.41
C GLU A 137 11.11 -28.48 9.81
N VAL A 138 10.99 -27.26 10.35
CA VAL A 138 11.76 -26.10 9.88
C VAL A 138 13.26 -26.34 10.01
N LEU A 139 13.75 -26.84 11.14
CA LEU A 139 15.16 -27.18 11.32
C LEU A 139 15.61 -28.30 10.37
N GLY A 140 14.74 -29.28 10.10
CA GLY A 140 14.97 -30.32 9.11
C GLY A 140 15.19 -29.74 7.71
N VAL A 141 14.28 -28.86 7.28
CA VAL A 141 14.41 -28.15 5.98
C VAL A 141 15.71 -27.35 5.91
N MET A 142 16.00 -26.53 6.92
CA MET A 142 17.23 -25.72 6.96
C MET A 142 18.49 -26.56 6.78
N GLY A 143 18.55 -27.72 7.43
CA GLY A 143 19.70 -28.64 7.36
C GLY A 143 19.94 -29.30 6.00
N THR A 144 18.96 -29.22 5.08
CA THR A 144 19.12 -29.76 3.71
C THR A 144 19.76 -28.75 2.74
N TYR A 145 19.87 -27.49 3.12
CA TYR A 145 20.41 -26.43 2.27
C TYR A 145 21.90 -26.24 2.45
N THR A 146 22.60 -26.00 1.34
CA THR A 146 24.01 -25.57 1.34
C THR A 146 24.11 -24.05 1.45
N VAL A 147 25.32 -23.55 1.69
CA VAL A 147 25.60 -22.10 1.71
C VAL A 147 25.22 -21.44 0.39
N ASP A 148 25.56 -22.10 -0.74
CA ASP A 148 25.29 -21.58 -2.08
C ASP A 148 23.80 -21.55 -2.40
N ASP A 149 23.02 -22.50 -1.87
CA ASP A 149 21.57 -22.57 -2.10
C ASP A 149 20.80 -21.39 -1.45
N ILE A 150 21.32 -20.84 -0.36
CA ILE A 150 20.69 -19.77 0.42
C ILE A 150 21.26 -18.39 0.12
N ASP A 151 22.19 -18.28 -0.81
CA ASP A 151 22.80 -17.01 -1.16
C ASP A 151 21.83 -16.10 -1.92
N GLY A 152 21.93 -14.80 -1.62
CA GLY A 152 21.14 -13.77 -2.22
C GLY A 152 19.63 -13.87 -1.90
N LYS A 153 18.84 -13.03 -2.58
CA LYS A 153 17.38 -12.98 -2.37
C LYS A 153 16.69 -14.27 -2.85
N VAL A 154 17.08 -14.77 -4.02
CA VAL A 154 16.44 -15.95 -4.61
C VAL A 154 16.62 -17.20 -3.75
N GLY A 155 17.82 -17.39 -3.18
CA GLY A 155 18.09 -18.48 -2.24
C GLY A 155 17.23 -18.40 -0.98
N ARG A 156 17.11 -17.20 -0.40
CA ARG A 156 16.26 -16.98 0.78
C ARG A 156 14.78 -17.21 0.50
N ASP A 157 14.28 -16.73 -0.65
CA ASP A 157 12.89 -16.94 -1.06
C ASP A 157 12.60 -18.43 -1.26
N ARG A 158 13.54 -19.19 -1.82
CA ARG A 158 13.45 -20.66 -1.98
C ARG A 158 13.37 -21.35 -0.62
N LEU A 159 14.24 -20.98 0.32
CA LEU A 159 14.24 -21.51 1.68
C LEU A 159 12.91 -21.21 2.38
N ALA A 160 12.41 -19.98 2.30
CA ALA A 160 11.13 -19.57 2.88
C ALA A 160 9.95 -20.40 2.32
N ASN A 161 9.92 -20.62 1.00
CA ASN A 161 8.88 -21.44 0.37
C ASN A 161 8.96 -22.91 0.81
N SER A 162 10.17 -23.49 0.89
CA SER A 162 10.32 -24.88 1.36
C SER A 162 9.90 -25.04 2.83
N MET A 163 10.17 -24.03 3.66
CA MET A 163 9.68 -24.04 5.05
C MET A 163 8.16 -23.92 5.11
N LYS A 164 7.56 -23.05 4.29
CA LYS A 164 6.11 -22.92 4.19
C LYS A 164 5.46 -24.26 3.84
N ASP A 165 6.00 -24.93 2.82
CA ASP A 165 5.46 -26.21 2.35
C ASP A 165 5.60 -27.30 3.44
N ALA A 166 6.72 -27.36 4.15
CA ALA A 166 6.93 -28.29 5.26
C ALA A 166 6.00 -28.00 6.46
N ILE A 167 5.79 -26.74 6.79
CA ILE A 167 4.85 -26.34 7.85
C ILE A 167 3.42 -26.74 7.47
N ASN A 168 2.99 -26.44 6.25
CA ASN A 168 1.65 -26.79 5.79
C ASN A 168 1.43 -28.32 5.77
N LEU A 169 2.39 -29.06 5.23
CA LEU A 169 2.32 -30.52 5.21
C LEU A 169 2.18 -31.10 6.64
N LYS A 170 2.93 -30.53 7.60
CA LYS A 170 2.84 -30.96 9.00
C LYS A 170 1.52 -30.58 9.65
N LEU A 171 0.98 -29.40 9.38
CA LEU A 171 -0.32 -28.98 9.86
C LEU A 171 -1.45 -29.83 9.24
N GLU A 172 -1.36 -30.16 7.95
CA GLU A 172 -2.29 -31.07 7.28
C GLU A 172 -2.32 -32.46 7.94
N ASP A 173 -1.14 -32.98 8.30
CA ASP A 173 -1.00 -34.27 8.99
C ASP A 173 -1.64 -34.26 10.40
N LEU A 174 -1.54 -33.12 11.10
CA LEU A 174 -1.99 -32.99 12.49
C LEU A 174 -3.44 -32.51 12.63
N GLU A 175 -3.88 -31.61 11.78
CA GLU A 175 -5.17 -30.89 11.88
C GLU A 175 -6.04 -31.02 10.61
N GLY A 176 -5.53 -31.66 9.57
CA GLY A 176 -6.26 -31.84 8.30
C GLY A 176 -6.21 -30.61 7.37
N PHE A 177 -5.57 -29.51 7.78
CA PHE A 177 -5.44 -28.29 7.00
C PHE A 177 -4.17 -27.50 7.39
N GLY A 178 -3.46 -26.96 6.40
CA GLY A 178 -2.26 -26.13 6.62
C GLY A 178 -2.60 -24.66 6.82
N GLY A 179 -2.83 -23.94 5.75
CA GLY A 179 -3.29 -22.55 5.75
C GLY A 179 -2.21 -21.47 5.90
N VAL A 180 -0.93 -21.84 6.02
CA VAL A 180 0.17 -20.87 6.03
C VAL A 180 0.46 -20.42 4.60
N GLU A 181 0.37 -19.11 4.33
CA GLU A 181 0.57 -18.54 2.99
C GLU A 181 1.96 -17.94 2.79
N GLY A 182 2.59 -17.48 3.86
CA GLY A 182 3.92 -16.90 3.80
C GLY A 182 4.81 -17.25 4.98
N VAL A 183 6.10 -17.39 4.71
CA VAL A 183 7.17 -17.48 5.71
C VAL A 183 8.10 -16.29 5.51
N HIS A 184 8.39 -15.59 6.60
CA HIS A 184 9.14 -14.34 6.61
C HIS A 184 10.33 -14.44 7.55
N PHE A 185 11.51 -14.04 7.11
CA PHE A 185 12.68 -13.94 7.96
C PHE A 185 12.79 -12.53 8.54
N THR A 186 12.65 -12.42 9.86
CA THR A 186 12.81 -11.14 10.58
C THR A 186 14.27 -10.91 11.00
N SER A 187 15.08 -11.99 11.09
CA SER A 187 16.52 -11.97 11.25
C SER A 187 17.14 -13.10 10.42
N TYR A 188 18.32 -12.85 9.86
CA TYR A 188 19.00 -13.82 9.01
C TYR A 188 20.52 -13.65 9.15
N VAL A 189 21.19 -14.58 9.83
CA VAL A 189 22.61 -14.52 10.14
C VAL A 189 23.27 -15.83 9.72
N LEU A 190 24.30 -15.74 8.87
CA LEU A 190 25.16 -16.85 8.48
C LEU A 190 26.53 -16.67 9.13
N GLN A 191 27.01 -17.66 9.85
CA GLN A 191 28.29 -17.63 10.55
C GLN A 191 29.11 -18.88 10.29
#